data_a3093175a67cfd3b4bde465a131318a3
#
_entry.id   a3093175a67cfd3b4bde465a131318a3
#
_cell.length_a   1.000
_cell.length_b   1.000
_cell.length_c   1.000
_cell.angle_alpha   90.00
_cell.angle_beta   90.00
_cell.angle_gamma   90.00
#
_symmetry.space_group_name_H-M   'P 1'
#
loop_
_entity.id
_entity.type
_entity.pdbx_description
1 polymer ?
#
loop_
_entity_poly.entity_id
_entity_poly.type
_entity_poly.pdbx_seq_one_letter_code
_entity_poly.pdbx_strand_id
1 'polypeptide(L)'
;MTNTELLTRDAAHLIHPLHDPHAHQLARVWVKGRGAQLTDADGREFIDGLSGLWNVLVGHGRQELAEAAATQAATLAYASGYAGSSNQPAIELAERLAALTYPSINRFFFTSGGGEATESSIKMARAYWKLRGRPKKTKVISRIEGYHGVTLAAMSATGLSSYWPLFEPRVPGFIHIPSPYPYRYEAPSGVSQGLAAANELEQAILREGADSVAMFLAEPVQGAGGVIVPQDDYFPRIREICDRYDVLLVADEVITGFGRTGLLFALQHWNVEPDIVQFAKAITSGYIPFGGIGVNDTIAASLADSQRPWMHAYTYSAHPVSCTVALRNLEIIEDEDLPAQCANKGSRLLSALMASLGDHPHVGEIRGKGLMCAVELVADRSTKESFPSSSKVGARVHQEAVRRGLFSRMKADTYLLAPAAVITENQLDRSVEILTASIQTVLG
;
A
#
# COMPACT_ATOMS: atom_id res chain seq x y z
N MET A 1 -7.16 31.73 -10.83
CA MET A 1 -5.74 31.75 -10.41
C MET A 1 -4.98 30.76 -11.26
N THR A 2 -3.82 31.15 -11.77
CA THR A 2 -2.91 30.28 -12.53
C THR A 2 -2.19 29.27 -11.62
N ASN A 3 -1.62 28.23 -12.18
CA ASN A 3 -0.79 27.28 -11.42
C ASN A 3 0.37 28.00 -10.71
N THR A 4 1.01 28.95 -11.36
CA THR A 4 2.14 29.72 -10.78
C THR A 4 1.71 30.57 -9.58
N GLU A 5 0.56 31.27 -9.65
CA GLU A 5 0.02 32.04 -8.51
C GLU A 5 -0.31 31.15 -7.33
N LEU A 6 -0.89 29.98 -7.57
CA LEU A 6 -1.21 29.00 -6.53
C LEU A 6 0.06 28.43 -5.89
N LEU A 7 1.07 28.05 -6.68
CA LEU A 7 2.35 27.54 -6.15
C LEU A 7 3.12 28.58 -5.34
N THR A 8 3.03 29.85 -5.69
CA THR A 8 3.64 30.93 -4.88
C THR A 8 3.01 31.01 -3.48
N ARG A 9 1.69 30.90 -3.39
CA ARG A 9 0.96 30.87 -2.11
C ARG A 9 1.19 29.60 -1.33
N ASP A 10 1.27 28.47 -2.02
CA ASP A 10 1.55 27.14 -1.49
C ASP A 10 2.92 27.13 -0.78
N ALA A 11 3.97 27.57 -1.47
CA ALA A 11 5.31 27.64 -0.93
C ALA A 11 5.43 28.56 0.30
N ALA A 12 4.53 29.53 0.44
CA ALA A 12 4.53 30.44 1.58
C ALA A 12 3.89 29.84 2.85
N HIS A 13 3.02 28.82 2.72
CA HIS A 13 2.15 28.39 3.83
C HIS A 13 2.07 26.88 4.05
N LEU A 14 2.52 26.03 3.11
CA LEU A 14 2.40 24.58 3.23
C LEU A 14 3.76 23.88 3.35
N ILE A 15 3.82 22.89 4.23
CA ILE A 15 4.90 21.90 4.29
C ILE A 15 4.37 20.61 3.70
N HIS A 16 4.95 20.18 2.59
CA HIS A 16 4.49 18.99 1.89
C HIS A 16 5.03 17.69 2.50
N PRO A 17 4.26 16.58 2.42
CA PRO A 17 4.81 15.26 2.70
C PRO A 17 6.05 14.98 1.82
N LEU A 18 7.13 14.44 2.42
CA LEU A 18 8.43 14.23 1.77
C LEU A 18 8.99 15.53 1.16
N HIS A 19 8.89 16.62 1.90
CA HIS A 19 9.17 17.96 1.45
C HIS A 19 10.58 18.10 0.81
N ASP A 20 10.58 18.43 -0.48
CA ASP A 20 11.76 18.83 -1.25
C ASP A 20 11.44 20.15 -1.97
N PRO A 21 11.98 21.29 -1.47
CA PRO A 21 11.68 22.60 -2.04
C PRO A 21 12.06 22.74 -3.51
N HIS A 22 13.08 22.02 -3.97
CA HIS A 22 13.51 22.09 -5.37
C HIS A 22 12.60 21.27 -6.29
N ALA A 23 12.20 20.07 -5.86
CA ALA A 23 11.27 19.24 -6.62
C ALA A 23 9.88 19.90 -6.70
N HIS A 24 9.46 20.59 -5.64
CA HIS A 24 8.15 21.23 -5.56
C HIS A 24 7.98 22.43 -6.52
N GLN A 25 9.05 23.05 -6.98
CA GLN A 25 8.98 24.13 -7.99
C GLN A 25 8.35 23.69 -9.31
N LEU A 26 8.36 22.38 -9.61
CA LEU A 26 7.76 21.79 -10.80
C LEU A 26 6.39 21.14 -10.51
N ALA A 27 5.83 21.37 -9.33
CA ALA A 27 4.57 20.77 -8.91
C ALA A 27 3.39 21.26 -9.77
N ARG A 28 2.30 20.49 -9.69
CA ARG A 28 1.03 20.84 -10.31
C ARG A 28 -0.03 20.98 -9.23
N VAL A 29 -0.86 21.99 -9.37
CA VAL A 29 -2.00 22.20 -8.49
C VAL A 29 -3.23 21.56 -9.15
N TRP A 30 -3.69 20.47 -8.57
CA TRP A 30 -4.86 19.74 -9.05
C TRP A 30 -6.15 20.44 -8.61
N VAL A 31 -7.07 20.66 -9.54
CA VAL A 31 -8.33 21.36 -9.28
C VAL A 31 -9.56 20.52 -9.58
N LYS A 32 -9.40 19.41 -10.34
CA LYS A 32 -10.51 18.53 -10.70
C LYS A 32 -9.99 17.12 -10.96
N GLY A 33 -10.81 16.10 -10.63
CA GLY A 33 -10.59 14.72 -11.00
C GLY A 33 -11.88 14.08 -11.53
N ARG A 34 -11.77 13.20 -12.55
CA ARG A 34 -12.89 12.42 -13.08
C ARG A 34 -12.39 11.07 -13.60
N GLY A 35 -12.95 9.95 -13.10
CA GLY A 35 -12.50 8.61 -13.46
C GLY A 35 -10.99 8.44 -13.18
N ALA A 36 -10.20 8.16 -14.20
CA ALA A 36 -8.75 8.04 -14.11
C ALA A 36 -8.00 9.29 -14.60
N GLN A 37 -8.62 10.47 -14.54
CA GLN A 37 -8.04 11.73 -15.02
C GLN A 37 -7.99 12.79 -13.92
N LEU A 38 -6.95 13.62 -13.98
CA LEU A 38 -6.76 14.83 -13.17
C LEU A 38 -6.63 16.05 -14.09
N THR A 39 -7.14 17.19 -13.64
CA THR A 39 -7.00 18.48 -14.32
C THR A 39 -6.25 19.44 -13.41
N ASP A 40 -5.20 20.08 -13.93
CA ASP A 40 -4.44 21.10 -13.19
C ASP A 40 -5.09 22.49 -13.28
N ALA A 41 -4.55 23.44 -12.51
CA ALA A 41 -5.05 24.82 -12.45
C ALA A 41 -4.93 25.59 -13.78
N ASP A 42 -4.11 25.12 -14.72
CA ASP A 42 -4.01 25.70 -16.07
C ASP A 42 -4.96 25.01 -17.06
N GLY A 43 -5.82 24.10 -16.61
CA GLY A 43 -6.82 23.38 -17.41
C GLY A 43 -6.27 22.22 -18.22
N ARG A 44 -5.03 21.78 -17.97
CA ARG A 44 -4.43 20.64 -18.66
C ARG A 44 -4.89 19.33 -18.00
N GLU A 45 -5.23 18.35 -18.84
CA GLU A 45 -5.65 17.03 -18.40
C GLU A 45 -4.50 16.02 -18.42
N PHE A 46 -4.49 15.14 -17.42
CA PHE A 46 -3.50 14.08 -17.25
C PHE A 46 -4.20 12.77 -16.92
N ILE A 47 -3.65 11.67 -17.45
CA ILE A 47 -3.99 10.34 -16.95
C ILE A 47 -3.35 10.20 -15.56
N ASP A 48 -4.15 9.85 -14.55
CA ASP A 48 -3.68 9.52 -13.21
C ASP A 48 -3.17 8.08 -13.18
N GLY A 49 -1.90 7.93 -13.46
CA GLY A 49 -1.24 6.62 -13.55
C GLY A 49 -1.02 5.93 -12.20
N LEU A 50 -1.36 6.59 -11.07
CA LEU A 50 -1.18 6.04 -9.73
C LEU A 50 -2.44 6.10 -8.86
N SER A 51 -3.60 6.45 -9.44
CA SER A 51 -4.86 6.62 -8.72
C SER A 51 -4.69 7.45 -7.43
N GLY A 52 -4.28 8.72 -7.61
CA GLY A 52 -3.85 9.58 -6.50
C GLY A 52 -2.54 9.09 -5.89
N LEU A 53 -2.62 8.35 -4.80
CA LEU A 53 -1.48 7.69 -4.18
C LEU A 53 -1.87 6.24 -3.82
N TRP A 54 -2.16 5.41 -4.83
CA TRP A 54 -2.61 4.02 -4.71
C TRP A 54 -4.00 3.87 -4.06
N ASN A 55 -4.81 4.92 -4.00
CA ASN A 55 -6.03 4.94 -3.19
C ASN A 55 -7.32 5.08 -3.98
N VAL A 56 -7.37 5.85 -5.07
CA VAL A 56 -8.62 6.14 -5.79
C VAL A 56 -9.00 4.98 -6.72
N LEU A 57 -9.40 3.84 -6.14
CA LEU A 57 -9.69 2.63 -6.90
C LEU A 57 -10.92 2.78 -7.80
N VAL A 58 -12.02 3.34 -7.26
CA VAL A 58 -13.30 3.52 -7.98
C VAL A 58 -13.29 4.74 -8.93
N GLY A 59 -12.17 5.48 -8.99
CA GLY A 59 -12.02 6.68 -9.79
C GLY A 59 -12.44 7.96 -9.08
N HIS A 60 -12.00 9.09 -9.63
CA HIS A 60 -12.33 10.42 -9.15
C HIS A 60 -13.75 10.83 -9.55
N GLY A 61 -14.39 11.71 -8.75
CA GLY A 61 -15.65 12.37 -9.09
C GLY A 61 -16.89 11.48 -8.95
N ARG A 62 -16.86 10.46 -8.10
CA ARG A 62 -18.03 9.62 -7.77
C ARG A 62 -19.03 10.39 -6.93
N GLN A 63 -20.17 10.68 -7.53
CA GLN A 63 -21.25 11.41 -6.90
C GLN A 63 -21.84 10.64 -5.72
N GLU A 64 -21.95 9.32 -5.85
CA GLU A 64 -22.52 8.41 -4.86
C GLU A 64 -21.78 8.47 -3.52
N LEU A 65 -20.44 8.60 -3.55
CA LEU A 65 -19.62 8.72 -2.33
C LEU A 65 -19.74 10.11 -1.70
N ALA A 66 -19.86 11.17 -2.52
CA ALA A 66 -20.07 12.52 -2.03
C ALA A 66 -21.45 12.66 -1.35
N GLU A 67 -22.49 12.09 -1.94
CA GLU A 67 -23.85 12.08 -1.38
C GLU A 67 -23.94 11.28 -0.09
N ALA A 68 -23.31 10.09 -0.04
CA ALA A 68 -23.22 9.27 1.17
C ALA A 68 -22.56 10.05 2.33
N ALA A 69 -21.46 10.74 2.05
CA ALA A 69 -20.76 11.57 3.02
C ALA A 69 -21.66 12.73 3.52
N ALA A 70 -22.30 13.46 2.60
CA ALA A 70 -23.14 14.61 2.92
C ALA A 70 -24.37 14.20 3.76
N THR A 71 -25.03 13.11 3.37
CA THR A 71 -26.21 12.57 4.10
C THR A 71 -25.85 12.16 5.51
N GLN A 72 -24.76 11.41 5.67
CA GLN A 72 -24.33 10.97 6.99
C GLN A 72 -23.86 12.13 7.87
N ALA A 73 -23.13 13.10 7.28
CA ALA A 73 -22.70 14.29 8.02
C ALA A 73 -23.87 15.13 8.53
N ALA A 74 -24.98 15.19 7.78
CA ALA A 74 -26.21 15.85 8.20
C ALA A 74 -26.98 15.07 9.26
N THR A 75 -26.88 13.73 9.27
CA THR A 75 -27.59 12.84 10.22
C THR A 75 -26.84 12.72 11.55
N LEU A 76 -25.56 12.35 11.48
CA LEU A 76 -24.68 12.19 12.63
C LEU A 76 -23.24 12.39 12.16
N ALA A 77 -22.72 13.60 12.32
CA ALA A 77 -21.38 13.96 11.89
C ALA A 77 -20.29 13.21 12.67
N TYR A 78 -20.49 13.07 13.99
CA TYR A 78 -19.55 12.39 14.88
C TYR A 78 -20.26 11.77 16.09
N ALA A 79 -19.80 10.60 16.47
CA ALA A 79 -20.04 9.99 17.77
C ALA A 79 -18.77 9.27 18.22
N SER A 80 -18.47 9.29 19.51
CA SER A 80 -17.30 8.58 20.04
C SER A 80 -17.44 7.07 19.84
N GLY A 81 -16.39 6.41 19.33
CA GLY A 81 -16.26 4.96 19.27
C GLY A 81 -15.63 4.34 20.52
N TYR A 82 -15.46 5.11 21.61
CA TYR A 82 -14.88 4.60 22.86
C TYR A 82 -15.86 3.67 23.57
N ALA A 83 -15.31 2.81 24.45
CA ALA A 83 -16.10 1.83 25.19
C ALA A 83 -17.32 2.48 25.86
N GLY A 84 -18.50 1.87 25.67
CA GLY A 84 -19.79 2.38 26.12
C GLY A 84 -20.53 3.24 25.10
N SER A 85 -19.98 3.48 23.92
CA SER A 85 -20.62 4.17 22.80
C SER A 85 -20.28 3.49 21.46
N SER A 86 -21.19 3.60 20.48
CA SER A 86 -21.01 3.10 19.12
C SER A 86 -21.91 3.88 18.16
N ASN A 87 -21.83 3.57 16.85
CA ASN A 87 -22.72 4.10 15.84
C ASN A 87 -23.05 3.03 14.79
N GLN A 88 -24.21 3.16 14.17
CA GLN A 88 -24.75 2.18 13.23
C GLN A 88 -23.80 1.95 12.03
N PRO A 89 -23.29 2.96 11.32
CA PRO A 89 -22.38 2.73 10.18
C PRO A 89 -21.11 1.94 10.55
N ALA A 90 -20.57 2.12 11.75
CA ALA A 90 -19.38 1.37 12.18
C ALA A 90 -19.70 -0.10 12.43
N ILE A 91 -20.89 -0.41 12.99
CA ILE A 91 -21.35 -1.78 13.21
C ILE A 91 -21.55 -2.49 11.87
N GLU A 92 -22.28 -1.87 10.94
CA GLU A 92 -22.56 -2.40 9.61
C GLU A 92 -21.27 -2.61 8.80
N LEU A 93 -20.32 -1.66 8.88
CA LEU A 93 -19.03 -1.80 8.21
C LEU A 93 -18.22 -2.97 8.78
N ALA A 94 -18.19 -3.14 10.10
CA ALA A 94 -17.47 -4.24 10.72
C ALA A 94 -18.06 -5.60 10.31
N GLU A 95 -19.39 -5.71 10.28
CA GLU A 95 -20.09 -6.91 9.79
C GLU A 95 -19.78 -7.18 8.32
N ARG A 96 -19.82 -6.13 7.47
CA ARG A 96 -19.50 -6.25 6.04
C ARG A 96 -18.08 -6.69 5.81
N LEU A 97 -17.12 -6.11 6.52
CA LEU A 97 -15.71 -6.51 6.42
C LEU A 97 -15.47 -7.94 6.88
N ALA A 98 -16.15 -8.42 7.91
CA ALA A 98 -16.06 -9.82 8.35
C ALA A 98 -16.52 -10.80 7.26
N ALA A 99 -17.51 -10.41 6.45
CA ALA A 99 -17.97 -11.23 5.33
C ALA A 99 -17.03 -11.20 4.10
N LEU A 100 -16.21 -10.15 3.94
CA LEU A 100 -15.40 -9.90 2.75
C LEU A 100 -13.93 -10.24 2.92
N THR A 101 -13.41 -10.23 4.14
CA THR A 101 -11.98 -10.45 4.43
C THR A 101 -11.63 -11.95 4.46
N TYR A 102 -10.53 -12.28 5.12
CA TYR A 102 -10.15 -13.68 5.33
C TYR A 102 -11.12 -14.34 6.32
N PRO A 103 -11.52 -15.61 6.13
CA PRO A 103 -12.50 -16.30 6.99
C PRO A 103 -12.18 -16.26 8.48
N SER A 104 -10.90 -16.22 8.85
CA SER A 104 -10.44 -16.13 10.24
C SER A 104 -10.56 -14.74 10.85
N ILE A 105 -10.74 -13.67 10.06
CA ILE A 105 -10.72 -12.27 10.51
C ILE A 105 -12.14 -11.77 10.78
N ASN A 106 -12.50 -11.61 12.06
CA ASN A 106 -13.87 -11.33 12.48
C ASN A 106 -14.04 -10.10 13.40
N ARG A 107 -12.96 -9.45 13.83
CA ARG A 107 -13.05 -8.27 14.71
C ARG A 107 -12.16 -7.15 14.18
N PHE A 108 -12.72 -5.94 14.21
CA PHE A 108 -12.08 -4.78 13.57
C PHE A 108 -11.88 -3.64 14.56
N PHE A 109 -10.77 -2.92 14.40
CA PHE A 109 -10.49 -1.66 15.04
C PHE A 109 -10.17 -0.62 13.96
N PHE A 110 -10.95 0.47 13.92
CA PHE A 110 -10.85 1.49 12.88
C PHE A 110 -9.91 2.63 13.25
N THR A 111 -9.22 3.17 12.27
CA THR A 111 -8.23 4.24 12.37
C THR A 111 -8.47 5.29 11.28
N SER A 112 -7.69 6.39 11.26
CA SER A 112 -7.80 7.42 10.23
C SER A 112 -6.90 7.15 9.00
N GLY A 113 -6.08 6.12 9.03
CA GLY A 113 -5.19 5.78 7.91
C GLY A 113 -4.20 4.65 8.21
N GLY A 114 -3.39 4.31 7.20
CA GLY A 114 -2.48 3.15 7.23
C GLY A 114 -1.38 3.21 8.28
N GLY A 115 -0.80 4.38 8.54
CA GLY A 115 0.22 4.53 9.59
C GLY A 115 -0.33 4.21 10.98
N GLU A 116 -1.54 4.69 11.29
CA GLU A 116 -2.23 4.35 12.54
C GLU A 116 -2.64 2.87 12.58
N ALA A 117 -3.00 2.26 11.45
CA ALA A 117 -3.25 0.83 11.36
C ALA A 117 -1.99 0.01 11.71
N THR A 118 -0.82 0.44 11.23
CA THR A 118 0.46 -0.19 11.57
C THR A 118 0.78 -0.06 13.07
N GLU A 119 0.62 1.13 13.66
CA GLU A 119 0.78 1.33 15.12
C GLU A 119 -0.18 0.43 15.92
N SER A 120 -1.43 0.31 15.45
CA SER A 120 -2.45 -0.52 16.07
C SER A 120 -2.10 -2.01 15.98
N SER A 121 -1.59 -2.49 14.85
CA SER A 121 -1.14 -3.88 14.66
C SER A 121 0.02 -4.22 15.59
N ILE A 122 1.02 -3.34 15.71
CA ILE A 122 2.17 -3.53 16.60
C ILE A 122 1.71 -3.59 18.06
N LYS A 123 0.84 -2.66 18.47
CA LYS A 123 0.30 -2.65 19.83
C LYS A 123 -0.60 -3.84 20.12
N MET A 124 -1.40 -4.28 19.14
CA MET A 124 -2.23 -5.47 19.24
C MET A 124 -1.39 -6.73 19.44
N ALA A 125 -0.37 -6.94 18.62
CA ALA A 125 0.54 -8.08 18.75
C ALA A 125 1.22 -8.11 20.13
N ARG A 126 1.75 -6.98 20.59
CA ARG A 126 2.37 -6.86 21.92
C ARG A 126 1.38 -7.11 23.06
N ALA A 127 0.15 -6.62 22.96
CA ALA A 127 -0.90 -6.86 23.94
C ALA A 127 -1.29 -8.34 23.98
N TYR A 128 -1.54 -8.94 22.81
CA TYR A 128 -1.85 -10.37 22.68
C TYR A 128 -0.82 -11.25 23.39
N TRP A 129 0.48 -11.06 23.09
CA TRP A 129 1.53 -11.88 23.71
C TRP A 129 1.65 -11.68 25.22
N LYS A 130 1.43 -10.46 25.72
CA LYS A 130 1.38 -10.20 27.17
C LYS A 130 0.21 -10.91 27.83
N LEU A 131 -0.97 -10.90 27.22
CA LEU A 131 -2.16 -11.59 27.73
C LEU A 131 -1.96 -13.11 27.71
N ARG A 132 -1.20 -13.64 26.77
CA ARG A 132 -0.81 -15.06 26.68
C ARG A 132 0.36 -15.43 27.59
N GLY A 133 0.78 -14.56 28.49
CA GLY A 133 1.89 -14.82 29.43
C GLY A 133 3.30 -14.80 28.80
N ARG A 134 3.44 -14.24 27.59
CA ARG A 134 4.71 -14.16 26.85
C ARG A 134 5.15 -12.69 26.67
N PRO A 135 5.41 -11.91 27.75
CA PRO A 135 5.63 -10.46 27.69
C PRO A 135 6.92 -10.04 26.99
N LYS A 136 7.85 -10.98 26.76
CA LYS A 136 9.11 -10.71 26.04
C LYS A 136 8.94 -10.66 24.52
N LYS A 137 7.84 -11.20 23.96
CA LYS A 137 7.55 -11.13 22.51
C LYS A 137 7.11 -9.71 22.14
N THR A 138 8.07 -8.90 21.70
CA THR A 138 7.86 -7.47 21.41
C THR A 138 8.50 -7.01 20.11
N LYS A 139 9.45 -7.80 19.55
CA LYS A 139 10.15 -7.44 18.32
C LYS A 139 9.27 -7.62 17.10
N VAL A 140 9.48 -6.77 16.10
CA VAL A 140 8.82 -6.79 14.81
C VAL A 140 9.84 -7.08 13.73
N ILE A 141 9.59 -8.09 12.90
CA ILE A 141 10.38 -8.33 11.69
C ILE A 141 9.58 -7.79 10.51
N SER A 142 10.22 -7.06 9.60
CA SER A 142 9.68 -6.57 8.34
C SER A 142 10.72 -6.71 7.23
N ARG A 143 10.45 -6.19 6.04
CA ARG A 143 11.33 -6.38 4.88
C ARG A 143 11.98 -5.08 4.44
N ILE A 144 13.21 -5.18 3.95
CA ILE A 144 13.83 -4.13 3.15
C ILE A 144 12.91 -3.83 1.96
N GLU A 145 12.85 -2.59 1.50
CA GLU A 145 11.91 -2.09 0.49
C GLU A 145 10.42 -2.16 0.91
N GLY A 146 10.08 -2.54 2.13
CA GLY A 146 8.72 -2.46 2.68
C GLY A 146 8.37 -1.04 3.10
N TYR A 147 7.07 -0.65 2.95
CA TYR A 147 6.56 0.63 3.42
C TYR A 147 5.32 0.42 4.29
N HIS A 148 5.41 0.85 5.56
CA HIS A 148 4.36 0.63 6.55
C HIS A 148 3.86 1.94 7.22
N GLY A 149 4.29 3.09 6.72
CA GLY A 149 3.96 4.40 7.28
C GLY A 149 5.16 5.16 7.85
N VAL A 150 4.89 6.33 8.43
CA VAL A 150 5.93 7.29 8.88
C VAL A 150 5.71 7.81 10.30
N THR A 151 4.79 7.25 11.08
CA THR A 151 4.80 7.41 12.54
C THR A 151 6.03 6.70 13.10
N LEU A 152 6.48 7.00 14.30
CA LEU A 152 7.80 6.53 14.78
C LEU A 152 7.96 5.00 14.73
N ALA A 153 6.95 4.21 15.15
CA ALA A 153 7.06 2.76 15.07
C ALA A 153 6.82 2.25 13.64
N ALA A 154 5.87 2.82 12.90
CA ALA A 154 5.63 2.46 11.50
C ALA A 154 6.84 2.79 10.61
N MET A 155 7.51 3.93 10.81
CA MET A 155 8.78 4.26 10.15
C MET A 155 9.89 3.28 10.51
N SER A 156 9.93 2.85 11.77
CA SER A 156 10.92 1.85 12.21
C SER A 156 10.68 0.47 11.58
N ALA A 157 9.43 0.14 11.21
CA ALA A 157 9.07 -1.05 10.43
C ALA A 157 9.29 -0.85 8.93
N THR A 158 9.22 0.38 8.42
CA THR A 158 9.45 0.71 7.00
C THR A 158 10.90 0.41 6.62
N GLY A 159 11.12 -0.42 5.60
CA GLY A 159 12.45 -0.83 5.12
C GLY A 159 13.02 0.04 4.00
N LEU A 160 12.43 1.21 3.75
CA LEU A 160 12.96 2.23 2.85
C LEU A 160 13.92 3.13 3.65
N SER A 161 15.22 2.86 3.57
CA SER A 161 16.25 3.50 4.42
C SER A 161 16.35 5.02 4.27
N SER A 162 15.88 5.57 3.15
CA SER A 162 15.85 7.02 2.91
C SER A 162 14.94 7.80 3.88
N TYR A 163 14.02 7.12 4.57
CA TYR A 163 13.15 7.74 5.57
C TYR A 163 13.79 7.91 6.95
N TRP A 164 14.93 7.28 7.23
CA TRP A 164 15.46 7.16 8.60
C TRP A 164 16.34 8.33 9.06
N PRO A 165 17.28 8.88 8.26
CA PRO A 165 18.41 9.68 8.78
C PRO A 165 18.03 10.92 9.57
N LEU A 166 16.92 11.61 9.21
CA LEU A 166 16.48 12.81 9.92
C LEU A 166 15.72 12.53 11.23
N PHE A 167 15.32 11.27 11.45
CA PHE A 167 14.43 10.87 12.55
C PHE A 167 15.04 9.80 13.45
N GLU A 168 16.32 9.52 13.33
CA GLU A 168 17.03 8.62 14.24
C GLU A 168 17.22 9.26 15.63
N PRO A 169 17.23 8.45 16.71
CA PRO A 169 17.19 7.00 16.70
C PRO A 169 15.79 6.44 16.45
N ARG A 170 15.71 5.36 15.66
CA ARG A 170 14.46 4.64 15.45
C ARG A 170 14.00 3.92 16.73
N VAL A 171 12.72 3.54 16.78
CA VAL A 171 12.19 2.73 17.89
C VAL A 171 12.92 1.38 17.90
N PRO A 172 13.46 0.92 19.05
CA PRO A 172 14.20 -0.34 19.12
C PRO A 172 13.28 -1.56 18.94
N GLY A 173 13.86 -2.68 18.50
CA GLY A 173 13.17 -3.97 18.34
C GLY A 173 12.51 -4.15 16.96
N PHE A 174 12.93 -3.39 15.96
CA PHE A 174 12.55 -3.57 14.56
C PHE A 174 13.72 -4.15 13.76
N ILE A 175 13.49 -5.27 13.10
CA ILE A 175 14.47 -6.03 12.34
C ILE A 175 14.01 -6.09 10.87
N HIS A 176 14.92 -5.87 9.94
CA HIS A 176 14.65 -5.97 8.52
C HIS A 176 15.36 -7.18 7.93
N ILE A 177 14.61 -7.98 7.15
CA ILE A 177 15.12 -9.08 6.35
C ILE A 177 15.12 -8.69 4.86
N PRO A 178 15.86 -9.37 3.98
CA PRO A 178 15.84 -9.14 2.56
C PRO A 178 14.42 -9.18 1.97
N SER A 179 14.19 -8.38 0.91
CA SER A 179 12.97 -8.41 0.13
C SER A 179 12.92 -9.66 -0.75
N PRO A 180 11.75 -10.32 -0.93
CA PRO A 180 11.58 -11.42 -1.88
C PRO A 180 11.49 -10.89 -3.31
N TYR A 181 12.53 -10.23 -3.78
CA TYR A 181 12.59 -9.51 -5.03
C TYR A 181 13.18 -10.39 -6.14
N PRO A 182 12.39 -11.10 -6.98
CA PRO A 182 12.92 -12.13 -7.88
C PRO A 182 14.00 -11.61 -8.83
N TYR A 183 13.90 -10.38 -9.31
CA TYR A 183 14.89 -9.78 -10.21
C TYR A 183 16.24 -9.51 -9.54
N ARG A 184 16.26 -9.21 -8.23
CA ARG A 184 17.46 -8.77 -7.49
C ARG A 184 17.94 -9.77 -6.43
N TYR A 185 17.05 -10.66 -5.95
CA TYR A 185 17.40 -11.61 -4.90
C TYR A 185 18.17 -12.81 -5.48
N GLU A 186 19.33 -13.08 -4.94
CA GLU A 186 20.16 -14.24 -5.31
C GLU A 186 19.92 -15.39 -4.33
N ALA A 187 19.31 -16.46 -4.84
CA ALA A 187 19.07 -17.66 -4.05
C ALA A 187 20.28 -18.63 -4.16
N PRO A 188 20.52 -19.45 -3.13
CA PRO A 188 21.47 -20.56 -3.22
C PRO A 188 21.09 -21.53 -4.35
N SER A 189 22.09 -22.17 -4.96
CA SER A 189 21.88 -23.11 -6.06
C SER A 189 20.93 -24.25 -5.64
N GLY A 190 19.92 -24.51 -6.48
CA GLY A 190 18.95 -25.58 -6.25
C GLY A 190 17.79 -25.24 -5.31
N VAL A 191 17.72 -24.00 -4.81
CA VAL A 191 16.60 -23.51 -3.98
C VAL A 191 15.83 -22.45 -4.77
N SER A 192 14.48 -22.48 -4.74
CA SER A 192 13.70 -21.41 -5.33
C SER A 192 13.98 -20.08 -4.62
N GLN A 193 13.89 -18.98 -5.34
CA GLN A 193 14.10 -17.64 -4.75
C GLN A 193 13.03 -17.31 -3.69
N GLY A 194 11.79 -17.78 -3.88
CA GLY A 194 10.72 -17.58 -2.90
C GLY A 194 11.01 -18.30 -1.59
N LEU A 195 11.37 -19.59 -1.64
CA LEU A 195 11.75 -20.36 -0.45
C LEU A 195 13.00 -19.79 0.23
N ALA A 196 14.01 -19.43 -0.54
CA ALA A 196 15.24 -18.85 -0.01
C ALA A 196 14.96 -17.53 0.74
N ALA A 197 14.20 -16.64 0.12
CA ALA A 197 13.80 -15.37 0.73
C ALA A 197 12.90 -15.56 1.96
N ALA A 198 11.98 -16.54 1.94
CA ALA A 198 11.15 -16.85 3.10
C ALA A 198 11.97 -17.40 4.29
N ASN A 199 12.97 -18.20 4.02
CA ASN A 199 13.85 -18.76 5.06
C ASN A 199 14.69 -17.67 5.77
N GLU A 200 14.88 -16.49 5.19
CA GLU A 200 15.47 -15.34 5.89
C GLU A 200 14.66 -14.95 7.14
N LEU A 201 13.33 -15.14 7.13
CA LEU A 201 12.50 -14.94 8.32
C LEU A 201 12.87 -15.95 9.41
N GLU A 202 13.01 -17.24 9.07
CA GLU A 202 13.39 -18.26 10.03
C GLU A 202 14.76 -17.97 10.66
N GLN A 203 15.73 -17.61 9.83
CA GLN A 203 17.07 -17.23 10.32
C GLN A 203 17.03 -16.00 11.24
N ALA A 204 16.22 -15.00 10.91
CA ALA A 204 16.05 -13.83 11.77
C ALA A 204 15.38 -14.17 13.10
N ILE A 205 14.33 -15.00 13.11
CA ILE A 205 13.66 -15.47 14.33
C ILE A 205 14.64 -16.22 15.24
N LEU A 206 15.45 -17.14 14.68
CA LEU A 206 16.43 -17.91 15.43
C LEU A 206 17.53 -17.01 16.02
N ARG A 207 18.03 -16.06 15.24
CA ARG A 207 19.05 -15.10 15.69
C ARG A 207 18.55 -14.18 16.80
N GLU A 208 17.31 -13.69 16.69
CA GLU A 208 16.70 -12.77 17.65
C GLU A 208 16.15 -13.50 18.90
N GLY A 209 15.96 -14.82 18.82
CA GLY A 209 15.30 -15.66 19.80
C GLY A 209 13.77 -15.64 19.62
N ALA A 210 13.17 -16.80 19.31
CA ALA A 210 11.74 -16.95 19.02
C ALA A 210 10.84 -16.37 20.11
N ASP A 211 11.24 -16.44 21.38
CA ASP A 211 10.50 -15.89 22.51
C ASP A 211 10.53 -14.35 22.59
N SER A 212 11.27 -13.69 21.71
CA SER A 212 11.33 -12.23 21.64
C SER A 212 10.58 -11.63 20.43
N VAL A 213 10.28 -12.43 19.39
CA VAL A 213 9.65 -11.96 18.16
C VAL A 213 8.14 -12.05 18.28
N ALA A 214 7.46 -10.92 18.16
CA ALA A 214 5.99 -10.82 18.26
C ALA A 214 5.29 -11.09 16.94
N MET A 215 5.81 -10.52 15.85
CA MET A 215 5.14 -10.54 14.56
C MET A 215 6.10 -10.37 13.39
N PHE A 216 5.69 -10.89 12.25
CA PHE A 216 6.20 -10.54 10.92
C PHE A 216 5.20 -9.67 10.20
N LEU A 217 5.62 -8.47 9.78
CA LEU A 217 4.80 -7.49 9.08
C LEU A 217 5.19 -7.43 7.60
N ALA A 218 4.23 -7.69 6.71
CA ALA A 218 4.52 -7.81 5.28
C ALA A 218 3.38 -7.31 4.39
N GLU A 219 3.72 -6.47 3.40
CA GLU A 219 2.85 -6.23 2.24
C GLU A 219 2.79 -7.50 1.38
N PRO A 220 1.64 -7.99 0.91
CA PRO A 220 1.60 -9.11 -0.05
C PRO A 220 2.37 -8.82 -1.34
N VAL A 221 2.25 -7.62 -1.87
CA VAL A 221 3.09 -7.05 -2.92
C VAL A 221 3.68 -5.75 -2.39
N GLN A 222 5.00 -5.61 -2.37
CA GLN A 222 5.63 -4.39 -1.88
C GLN A 222 5.41 -3.24 -2.88
N GLY A 223 4.44 -2.37 -2.57
CA GLY A 223 3.99 -1.34 -3.50
C GLY A 223 5.02 -0.22 -3.68
N ALA A 224 5.25 0.56 -2.64
CA ALA A 224 6.17 1.71 -2.65
C ALA A 224 7.63 1.31 -2.92
N GLY A 225 8.01 0.09 -2.58
CA GLY A 225 9.33 -0.48 -2.85
C GLY A 225 9.59 -0.79 -4.33
N GLY A 226 8.58 -0.73 -5.19
CA GLY A 226 8.74 -0.94 -6.63
C GLY A 226 7.86 -2.02 -7.24
N VAL A 227 6.69 -2.29 -6.68
CA VAL A 227 5.77 -3.37 -7.09
C VAL A 227 6.49 -4.73 -7.09
N ILE A 228 7.10 -5.07 -5.96
CA ILE A 228 7.82 -6.33 -5.83
C ILE A 228 6.81 -7.44 -5.54
N VAL A 229 6.65 -8.36 -6.47
CA VAL A 229 5.77 -9.52 -6.40
C VAL A 229 6.60 -10.75 -6.01
N PRO A 230 6.37 -11.37 -4.84
CA PRO A 230 7.10 -12.58 -4.46
C PRO A 230 6.68 -13.78 -5.30
N GLN A 231 7.52 -14.80 -5.35
CA GLN A 231 7.19 -16.09 -5.98
C GLN A 231 6.09 -16.84 -5.19
N ASP A 232 5.44 -17.79 -5.86
CA ASP A 232 4.25 -18.47 -5.33
C ASP A 232 4.51 -19.28 -4.05
N ASP A 233 5.73 -19.74 -3.82
CA ASP A 233 6.13 -20.52 -2.64
C ASP A 233 6.56 -19.67 -1.44
N TYR A 234 6.64 -18.33 -1.58
CA TYR A 234 7.08 -17.43 -0.52
C TYR A 234 6.11 -17.37 0.66
N PHE A 235 4.86 -16.96 0.44
CA PHE A 235 3.92 -16.78 1.54
C PHE A 235 3.45 -18.08 2.21
N PRO A 236 3.25 -19.21 1.49
CA PRO A 236 3.03 -20.51 2.15
C PRO A 236 4.17 -20.85 3.14
N ARG A 237 5.41 -20.65 2.73
CA ARG A 237 6.56 -20.88 3.62
C ARG A 237 6.63 -19.90 4.79
N ILE A 238 6.29 -18.62 4.58
CA ILE A 238 6.18 -17.60 5.64
C ILE A 238 5.15 -18.06 6.69
N ARG A 239 3.97 -18.56 6.26
CA ARG A 239 2.94 -19.03 7.19
C ARG A 239 3.44 -20.21 8.04
N GLU A 240 4.06 -21.20 7.40
CA GLU A 240 4.69 -22.33 8.11
C GLU A 240 5.71 -21.90 9.17
N ILE A 241 6.55 -20.92 8.84
CA ILE A 241 7.56 -20.39 9.78
C ILE A 241 6.86 -19.68 10.94
N CYS A 242 5.90 -18.81 10.65
CA CYS A 242 5.14 -18.08 11.67
C CYS A 242 4.43 -19.06 12.64
N ASP A 243 3.80 -20.11 12.13
CA ASP A 243 3.13 -21.13 12.95
C ASP A 243 4.12 -21.90 13.81
N ARG A 244 5.25 -22.30 13.23
CA ARG A 244 6.28 -23.07 13.93
C ARG A 244 6.87 -22.35 15.14
N TYR A 245 7.02 -21.02 15.05
CA TYR A 245 7.69 -20.21 16.07
C TYR A 245 6.72 -19.35 16.89
N ASP A 246 5.41 -19.53 16.74
CA ASP A 246 4.39 -18.68 17.36
C ASP A 246 4.66 -17.18 17.09
N VAL A 247 4.85 -16.81 15.85
CA VAL A 247 5.00 -15.42 15.40
C VAL A 247 3.75 -15.01 14.61
N LEU A 248 3.11 -13.88 14.97
CA LEU A 248 1.93 -13.44 14.25
C LEU A 248 2.30 -12.98 12.84
N LEU A 249 1.55 -13.45 11.82
CA LEU A 249 1.62 -12.92 10.47
C LEU A 249 0.67 -11.73 10.35
N VAL A 250 1.23 -10.55 10.08
CA VAL A 250 0.46 -9.33 9.85
C VAL A 250 0.55 -8.96 8.37
N ALA A 251 -0.59 -9.01 7.68
CA ALA A 251 -0.70 -8.60 6.28
C ALA A 251 -0.95 -7.10 6.19
N ASP A 252 -0.03 -6.37 5.57
CA ASP A 252 -0.23 -4.98 5.19
C ASP A 252 -0.91 -4.90 3.82
N GLU A 253 -2.24 -4.89 3.84
CA GLU A 253 -3.10 -4.77 2.66
C GLU A 253 -3.52 -3.32 2.38
N VAL A 254 -2.78 -2.36 2.91
CA VAL A 254 -3.09 -0.93 2.75
C VAL A 254 -3.08 -0.50 1.27
N ILE A 255 -2.20 -1.09 0.45
CA ILE A 255 -2.17 -0.86 -1.01
C ILE A 255 -2.93 -1.95 -1.76
N THR A 256 -2.73 -3.20 -1.37
CA THR A 256 -3.14 -4.39 -2.13
C THR A 256 -4.60 -4.78 -1.92
N GLY A 257 -5.20 -4.37 -0.80
CA GLY A 257 -6.59 -4.71 -0.46
C GLY A 257 -7.63 -4.06 -1.36
N PHE A 258 -8.84 -4.60 -1.30
CA PHE A 258 -10.06 -4.15 -1.98
C PHE A 258 -10.02 -4.26 -3.50
N GLY A 259 -9.27 -5.25 -4.03
CA GLY A 259 -9.35 -5.60 -5.45
C GLY A 259 -8.17 -5.18 -6.31
N ARG A 260 -7.24 -4.38 -5.79
CA ARG A 260 -6.10 -3.82 -6.56
C ARG A 260 -5.29 -4.87 -7.32
N THR A 261 -5.10 -6.05 -6.74
CA THR A 261 -4.29 -7.13 -7.32
C THR A 261 -5.10 -8.15 -8.14
N GLY A 262 -6.42 -7.94 -8.26
CA GLY A 262 -7.32 -8.87 -8.96
C GLY A 262 -8.13 -9.77 -8.05
N LEU A 263 -7.84 -9.80 -6.75
CA LEU A 263 -8.65 -10.42 -5.69
C LEU A 263 -8.91 -9.37 -4.60
N LEU A 264 -9.94 -9.55 -3.78
CA LEU A 264 -10.30 -8.59 -2.74
C LEU A 264 -9.14 -8.30 -1.79
N PHE A 265 -8.42 -9.35 -1.36
CA PHE A 265 -7.21 -9.25 -0.55
C PHE A 265 -6.09 -10.07 -1.17
N ALA A 266 -4.88 -9.54 -1.17
CA ALA A 266 -3.83 -10.09 -2.02
C ALA A 266 -3.21 -11.39 -1.50
N LEU A 267 -3.19 -11.67 -0.18
CA LEU A 267 -2.72 -12.98 0.29
C LEU A 267 -3.60 -14.14 -0.18
N GLN A 268 -4.83 -13.89 -0.65
CA GLN A 268 -5.68 -14.89 -1.29
C GLN A 268 -5.01 -15.53 -2.53
N HIS A 269 -4.10 -14.82 -3.23
CA HIS A 269 -3.33 -15.38 -4.35
C HIS A 269 -2.44 -16.56 -3.95
N TRP A 270 -2.03 -16.63 -2.69
CA TRP A 270 -1.18 -17.69 -2.13
C TRP A 270 -1.94 -18.64 -1.21
N ASN A 271 -3.27 -18.47 -1.09
CA ASN A 271 -4.11 -19.25 -0.18
C ASN A 271 -3.57 -19.23 1.28
N VAL A 272 -3.15 -18.05 1.74
CA VAL A 272 -2.61 -17.80 3.08
C VAL A 272 -3.50 -16.82 3.82
N GLU A 273 -3.81 -17.13 5.08
CA GLU A 273 -4.54 -16.24 5.97
C GLU A 273 -3.59 -15.60 7.01
N PRO A 274 -3.71 -14.29 7.23
CA PRO A 274 -2.95 -13.61 8.28
C PRO A 274 -3.64 -13.72 9.65
N ASP A 275 -2.89 -13.45 10.72
CA ASP A 275 -3.44 -13.30 12.07
C ASP A 275 -4.04 -11.91 12.28
N ILE A 276 -3.46 -10.90 11.61
CA ILE A 276 -3.90 -9.51 11.58
C ILE A 276 -3.82 -9.03 10.13
N VAL A 277 -4.89 -8.39 9.64
CA VAL A 277 -4.88 -7.63 8.39
C VAL A 277 -4.96 -6.14 8.71
N GLN A 278 -4.14 -5.32 8.08
CA GLN A 278 -4.27 -3.87 8.13
C GLN A 278 -4.66 -3.32 6.77
N PHE A 279 -5.52 -2.30 6.77
CA PHE A 279 -6.09 -1.71 5.56
C PHE A 279 -6.28 -0.19 5.68
N ALA A 280 -6.28 0.48 4.53
CA ALA A 280 -6.61 1.89 4.36
C ALA A 280 -6.89 2.17 2.87
N LYS A 281 -6.61 3.39 2.39
CA LYS A 281 -6.62 3.77 0.97
C LYS A 281 -7.90 3.39 0.22
N ALA A 282 -7.88 2.23 -0.47
CA ALA A 282 -8.99 1.80 -1.33
C ALA A 282 -10.28 1.51 -0.56
N ILE A 283 -10.27 1.32 0.76
CA ILE A 283 -11.49 1.15 1.57
C ILE A 283 -12.48 2.32 1.41
N THR A 284 -11.99 3.52 1.19
CA THR A 284 -12.80 4.73 0.90
C THR A 284 -12.44 5.34 -0.45
N SER A 285 -11.58 4.69 -1.23
CA SER A 285 -11.02 5.25 -2.47
C SER A 285 -10.47 6.68 -2.33
N GLY A 286 -9.99 7.03 -1.13
CA GLY A 286 -9.40 8.34 -0.85
C GLY A 286 -10.40 9.49 -0.71
N TYR A 287 -11.71 9.23 -0.77
CA TYR A 287 -12.74 10.27 -0.61
C TYR A 287 -12.78 10.84 0.80
N ILE A 288 -12.42 10.02 1.79
CA ILE A 288 -12.29 10.45 3.18
C ILE A 288 -11.16 9.64 3.86
N PRO A 289 -10.37 10.24 4.76
CA PRO A 289 -9.35 9.52 5.51
C PRO A 289 -9.96 8.40 6.35
N PHE A 290 -9.48 7.16 6.18
CA PHE A 290 -9.92 6.00 6.92
C PHE A 290 -8.93 4.85 6.81
N GLY A 291 -8.95 3.94 7.78
CA GLY A 291 -8.20 2.70 7.81
C GLY A 291 -8.59 1.85 9.00
N GLY A 292 -7.87 0.76 9.21
CA GLY A 292 -8.12 -0.12 10.34
C GLY A 292 -7.28 -1.38 10.32
N ILE A 293 -7.52 -2.19 11.34
CA ILE A 293 -7.03 -3.55 11.42
C ILE A 293 -8.20 -4.50 11.64
N GLY A 294 -8.08 -5.70 11.08
CA GLY A 294 -8.88 -6.86 11.42
C GLY A 294 -8.02 -7.90 12.13
N VAL A 295 -8.56 -8.60 13.10
CA VAL A 295 -7.85 -9.63 13.86
C VAL A 295 -8.63 -10.95 13.86
N ASN A 296 -7.90 -12.07 13.99
CA ASN A 296 -8.51 -13.39 14.08
C ASN A 296 -9.19 -13.63 15.45
N ASP A 297 -10.02 -14.68 15.50
CA ASP A 297 -10.79 -15.02 16.70
C ASP A 297 -9.91 -15.31 17.92
N THR A 298 -8.72 -15.86 17.73
CA THR A 298 -7.78 -16.16 18.83
C THR A 298 -7.29 -14.88 19.51
N ILE A 299 -6.95 -13.86 18.72
CA ILE A 299 -6.55 -12.54 19.24
C ILE A 299 -7.75 -11.86 19.88
N ALA A 300 -8.91 -11.88 19.22
CA ALA A 300 -10.14 -11.28 19.74
C ALA A 300 -10.59 -11.89 21.08
N ALA A 301 -10.56 -13.23 21.21
CA ALA A 301 -10.87 -13.93 22.44
C ALA A 301 -9.91 -13.56 23.58
N SER A 302 -8.61 -13.44 23.29
CA SER A 302 -7.60 -13.04 24.28
C SER A 302 -7.87 -11.63 24.85
N LEU A 303 -8.42 -10.72 24.04
CA LEU A 303 -8.84 -9.40 24.53
C LEU A 303 -10.15 -9.48 25.35
N ALA A 304 -11.13 -10.24 24.87
CA ALA A 304 -12.43 -10.38 25.53
C ALA A 304 -12.31 -11.06 26.91
N ASP A 305 -11.47 -12.09 27.01
CA ASP A 305 -11.22 -12.81 28.26
C ASP A 305 -10.35 -12.01 29.25
N SER A 306 -9.68 -10.97 28.73
CA SER A 306 -8.86 -10.09 29.54
C SER A 306 -9.71 -9.19 30.42
N GLN A 307 -9.42 -9.18 31.73
CA GLN A 307 -10.01 -8.18 32.63
C GLN A 307 -9.31 -6.82 32.57
N ARG A 308 -8.42 -6.61 31.58
CA ARG A 308 -7.67 -5.39 31.41
C ARG A 308 -8.13 -4.63 30.17
N PRO A 309 -8.44 -3.34 30.27
CA PRO A 309 -8.79 -2.55 29.10
C PRO A 309 -7.62 -2.44 28.15
N TRP A 310 -7.88 -2.57 26.84
CA TRP A 310 -6.90 -2.28 25.82
C TRP A 310 -6.82 -0.75 25.60
N MET A 311 -5.90 -0.11 26.32
CA MET A 311 -5.73 1.35 26.36
C MET A 311 -5.09 1.87 25.07
N HIS A 312 -5.84 1.76 23.97
CA HIS A 312 -5.46 2.26 22.65
C HIS A 312 -6.69 2.82 21.94
N ALA A 313 -6.62 4.06 21.52
CA ALA A 313 -7.72 4.76 20.88
C ALA A 313 -7.21 5.91 20.02
N TYR A 314 -7.98 6.26 19.02
CA TYR A 314 -7.87 7.50 18.27
C TYR A 314 -9.21 8.22 18.33
N THR A 315 -9.20 9.55 18.39
CA THR A 315 -10.46 10.33 18.45
C THR A 315 -11.40 10.00 17.32
N TYR A 316 -10.87 9.77 16.12
CA TYR A 316 -11.67 9.50 14.93
C TYR A 316 -11.84 8.00 14.61
N SER A 317 -11.54 7.10 15.56
CA SER A 317 -11.87 5.69 15.41
C SER A 317 -13.37 5.52 15.18
N ALA A 318 -13.73 4.69 14.19
CA ALA A 318 -15.13 4.39 13.85
C ALA A 318 -15.98 5.64 13.49
N HIS A 319 -15.37 6.64 12.85
CA HIS A 319 -16.07 7.88 12.46
C HIS A 319 -17.26 7.59 11.55
N PRO A 320 -18.50 8.03 11.91
CA PRO A 320 -19.72 7.62 11.19
C PRO A 320 -19.67 7.93 9.69
N VAL A 321 -19.24 9.13 9.31
CA VAL A 321 -19.17 9.55 7.91
C VAL A 321 -18.15 8.69 7.14
N SER A 322 -17.01 8.38 7.76
CA SER A 322 -15.98 7.54 7.11
C SER A 322 -16.48 6.11 6.93
N CYS A 323 -17.18 5.55 7.91
CA CYS A 323 -17.77 4.21 7.82
C CYS A 323 -18.86 4.15 6.74
N THR A 324 -19.71 5.17 6.63
CA THR A 324 -20.74 5.25 5.58
C THR A 324 -20.15 5.33 4.18
N VAL A 325 -19.10 6.16 4.00
CA VAL A 325 -18.38 6.24 2.72
C VAL A 325 -17.71 4.91 2.39
N ALA A 326 -17.12 4.24 3.38
CA ALA A 326 -16.51 2.93 3.20
C ALA A 326 -17.53 1.86 2.76
N LEU A 327 -18.70 1.82 3.39
CA LEU A 327 -19.81 0.92 3.02
C LEU A 327 -20.23 1.16 1.55
N ARG A 328 -20.49 2.41 1.19
CA ARG A 328 -20.90 2.76 -0.18
C ARG A 328 -19.81 2.43 -1.19
N ASN A 329 -18.54 2.65 -0.84
CA ASN A 329 -17.41 2.32 -1.69
C ASN A 329 -17.26 0.80 -1.89
N LEU A 330 -17.50 -0.02 -0.86
CA LEU A 330 -17.51 -1.47 -0.97
C LEU A 330 -18.63 -1.95 -1.92
N GLU A 331 -19.83 -1.37 -1.85
CA GLU A 331 -20.92 -1.66 -2.79
C GLU A 331 -20.48 -1.40 -4.24
N ILE A 332 -19.87 -0.24 -4.51
CA ILE A 332 -19.37 0.09 -5.87
C ILE A 332 -18.30 -0.92 -6.33
N ILE A 333 -17.38 -1.32 -5.45
CA ILE A 333 -16.33 -2.30 -5.76
C ILE A 333 -16.94 -3.64 -6.18
N GLU A 334 -18.01 -4.07 -5.50
CA GLU A 334 -18.69 -5.34 -5.78
C GLU A 334 -19.62 -5.23 -7.01
N ASP A 335 -20.48 -4.20 -7.06
CA ASP A 335 -21.45 -4.00 -8.15
C ASP A 335 -20.77 -3.87 -9.52
N GLU A 336 -19.59 -3.24 -9.57
CA GLU A 336 -18.82 -3.05 -10.79
C GLU A 336 -17.75 -4.15 -11.00
N ASP A 337 -17.66 -5.15 -10.12
CA ASP A 337 -16.65 -6.22 -10.14
C ASP A 337 -15.24 -5.67 -10.38
N LEU A 338 -14.84 -4.68 -9.58
CA LEU A 338 -13.55 -4.01 -9.74
C LEU A 338 -12.34 -4.94 -9.57
N PRO A 339 -12.36 -5.99 -8.74
CA PRO A 339 -11.28 -6.97 -8.69
C PRO A 339 -11.04 -7.64 -10.04
N ALA A 340 -12.08 -8.12 -10.73
CA ALA A 340 -11.95 -8.73 -12.06
C ALA A 340 -11.48 -7.69 -13.10
N GLN A 341 -11.96 -6.45 -13.02
CA GLN A 341 -11.47 -5.37 -13.88
C GLN A 341 -9.96 -5.12 -13.66
N CYS A 342 -9.50 -5.11 -12.40
CA CYS A 342 -8.08 -4.97 -12.09
C CYS A 342 -7.24 -6.13 -12.62
N ALA A 343 -7.73 -7.37 -12.53
CA ALA A 343 -7.06 -8.55 -13.10
C ALA A 343 -6.91 -8.43 -14.61
N ASN A 344 -8.01 -8.15 -15.32
CA ASN A 344 -8.06 -8.09 -16.78
C ASN A 344 -7.23 -6.92 -17.33
N LYS A 345 -7.45 -5.71 -16.80
CA LYS A 345 -6.73 -4.50 -17.23
C LYS A 345 -5.26 -4.56 -16.84
N GLY A 346 -4.94 -5.18 -15.70
CA GLY A 346 -3.56 -5.41 -15.28
C GLY A 346 -2.81 -6.34 -16.22
N SER A 347 -3.42 -7.45 -16.63
CA SER A 347 -2.87 -8.37 -17.63
C SER A 347 -2.64 -7.67 -18.98
N ARG A 348 -3.62 -6.87 -19.45
CA ARG A 348 -3.47 -6.06 -20.66
C ARG A 348 -2.31 -5.07 -20.55
N LEU A 349 -2.23 -4.31 -19.45
CA LEU A 349 -1.17 -3.33 -19.20
C LEU A 349 0.20 -4.00 -19.22
N LEU A 350 0.36 -5.10 -18.49
CA LEU A 350 1.61 -5.84 -18.41
C LEU A 350 2.04 -6.36 -19.79
N SER A 351 1.11 -6.98 -20.55
CA SER A 351 1.37 -7.47 -21.89
C SER A 351 1.76 -6.36 -22.87
N ALA A 352 1.07 -5.22 -22.82
CA ALA A 352 1.37 -4.06 -23.67
C ALA A 352 2.74 -3.44 -23.34
N LEU A 353 3.10 -3.33 -22.06
CA LEU A 353 4.42 -2.88 -21.62
C LEU A 353 5.52 -3.84 -22.08
N MET A 354 5.32 -5.16 -21.94
CA MET A 354 6.26 -6.18 -22.41
C MET A 354 6.46 -6.10 -23.94
N ALA A 355 5.37 -5.97 -24.71
CA ALA A 355 5.43 -5.85 -26.16
C ALA A 355 6.18 -4.57 -26.62
N SER A 356 6.03 -3.46 -25.90
CA SER A 356 6.58 -2.17 -26.30
C SER A 356 8.01 -1.92 -25.78
N LEU A 357 8.35 -2.48 -24.63
CA LEU A 357 9.58 -2.16 -23.88
C LEU A 357 10.40 -3.40 -23.49
N GLY A 358 9.89 -4.61 -23.70
CA GLY A 358 10.55 -5.85 -23.25
C GLY A 358 11.95 -6.07 -23.84
N ASP A 359 12.21 -5.56 -25.04
CA ASP A 359 13.51 -5.65 -25.72
C ASP A 359 14.36 -4.39 -25.59
N HIS A 360 13.89 -3.36 -24.90
CA HIS A 360 14.64 -2.12 -24.73
C HIS A 360 15.92 -2.34 -23.90
N PRO A 361 17.11 -1.88 -24.36
CA PRO A 361 18.39 -2.20 -23.72
C PRO A 361 18.52 -1.73 -22.27
N HIS A 362 17.78 -0.70 -21.90
CA HIS A 362 17.77 -0.13 -20.56
C HIS A 362 16.52 -0.51 -19.71
N VAL A 363 15.71 -1.46 -20.17
CA VAL A 363 14.62 -2.01 -19.36
C VAL A 363 15.06 -3.35 -18.78
N GLY A 364 15.32 -3.37 -17.46
CA GLY A 364 15.77 -4.57 -16.77
C GLY A 364 14.65 -5.53 -16.49
N GLU A 365 13.53 -5.03 -15.95
CA GLU A 365 12.37 -5.85 -15.62
C GLU A 365 11.06 -5.07 -15.78
N ILE A 366 10.04 -5.75 -16.29
CA ILE A 366 8.64 -5.32 -16.26
C ILE A 366 7.87 -6.35 -15.42
N ARG A 367 7.23 -5.90 -14.34
CA ARG A 367 6.54 -6.77 -13.38
C ARG A 367 5.22 -6.19 -12.92
N GLY A 368 4.35 -7.04 -12.40
CA GLY A 368 3.07 -6.58 -11.86
C GLY A 368 2.19 -7.72 -11.33
N LYS A 369 1.13 -7.32 -10.62
CA LYS A 369 0.07 -8.19 -10.12
C LYS A 369 -1.25 -7.41 -10.12
N GLY A 370 -2.24 -7.90 -10.88
CA GLY A 370 -3.43 -7.10 -11.14
C GLY A 370 -3.08 -5.74 -11.73
N LEU A 371 -3.76 -4.68 -11.31
CA LEU A 371 -3.53 -3.32 -11.82
C LEU A 371 -2.47 -2.57 -10.97
N MET A 372 -1.35 -3.24 -10.71
CA MET A 372 -0.12 -2.73 -10.13
C MET A 372 1.04 -3.20 -11.01
N CYS A 373 1.70 -2.28 -11.72
CA CYS A 373 2.81 -2.58 -12.60
C CYS A 373 4.00 -1.67 -12.33
N ALA A 374 5.20 -2.18 -12.65
CA ALA A 374 6.43 -1.41 -12.60
C ALA A 374 7.31 -1.71 -13.81
N VAL A 375 8.02 -0.69 -14.28
CA VAL A 375 9.09 -0.78 -15.29
C VAL A 375 10.37 -0.34 -14.63
N GLU A 376 11.32 -1.24 -14.44
CA GLU A 376 12.62 -0.97 -13.84
C GLU A 376 13.66 -0.67 -14.91
N LEU A 377 14.30 0.51 -14.81
CA LEU A 377 15.32 0.95 -15.73
C LEU A 377 16.71 0.64 -15.16
N VAL A 378 17.61 0.20 -16.02
CA VAL A 378 18.98 -0.20 -15.68
C VAL A 378 20.00 0.37 -16.69
N ALA A 379 21.21 0.61 -16.24
CA ALA A 379 22.30 1.03 -17.11
C ALA A 379 22.75 -0.10 -18.04
N ASP A 380 22.81 -1.32 -17.50
CA ASP A 380 23.15 -2.55 -18.23
C ASP A 380 22.18 -3.67 -17.82
N ARG A 381 21.48 -4.20 -18.81
CA ARG A 381 20.49 -5.27 -18.62
C ARG A 381 21.14 -6.62 -18.27
N SER A 382 22.33 -6.89 -18.76
CA SER A 382 23.02 -8.16 -18.57
C SER A 382 23.56 -8.32 -17.16
N THR A 383 24.05 -7.23 -16.57
CA THR A 383 24.58 -7.17 -15.21
C THR A 383 23.55 -6.67 -14.19
N LYS A 384 22.40 -6.18 -14.65
CA LYS A 384 21.35 -5.50 -13.84
C LYS A 384 21.90 -4.23 -13.14
N GLU A 385 22.95 -3.62 -13.68
CA GLU A 385 23.58 -2.43 -13.10
C GLU A 385 22.60 -1.25 -13.11
N SER A 386 22.45 -0.58 -11.97
CA SER A 386 21.64 0.62 -11.86
C SER A 386 22.35 1.83 -12.45
N PHE A 387 21.60 2.83 -12.90
CA PHE A 387 22.19 4.10 -13.31
C PHE A 387 22.84 4.81 -12.12
N PRO A 388 23.92 5.58 -12.32
CA PRO A 388 24.44 6.48 -11.29
C PRO A 388 23.35 7.45 -10.83
N SER A 389 23.14 7.60 -9.52
CA SER A 389 22.09 8.46 -8.95
C SER A 389 22.15 9.92 -9.42
N SER A 390 23.37 10.39 -9.78
CA SER A 390 23.60 11.73 -10.35
C SER A 390 22.98 11.94 -11.72
N SER A 391 22.74 10.87 -12.50
CA SER A 391 22.15 10.95 -13.85
C SER A 391 20.65 11.22 -13.83
N LYS A 392 19.97 10.97 -12.67
CA LYS A 392 18.54 11.21 -12.43
C LYS A 392 17.64 10.66 -13.55
N VAL A 393 17.97 9.49 -14.09
CA VAL A 393 17.28 8.90 -15.25
C VAL A 393 15.78 8.78 -14.98
N GLY A 394 15.40 8.17 -13.86
CA GLY A 394 14.00 8.02 -13.50
C GLY A 394 13.25 9.36 -13.43
N ALA A 395 13.86 10.38 -12.80
CA ALA A 395 13.24 11.70 -12.72
C ALA A 395 13.06 12.34 -14.11
N ARG A 396 14.00 12.16 -15.03
CA ARG A 396 13.92 12.66 -16.40
C ARG A 396 12.82 11.95 -17.19
N VAL A 397 12.71 10.62 -17.07
CA VAL A 397 11.61 9.83 -17.68
C VAL A 397 10.26 10.28 -17.12
N HIS A 398 10.15 10.47 -15.81
CA HIS A 398 8.92 10.95 -15.21
C HIS A 398 8.51 12.35 -15.70
N GLN A 399 9.44 13.30 -15.77
CA GLN A 399 9.18 14.65 -16.29
C GLN A 399 8.68 14.61 -17.73
N GLU A 400 9.29 13.76 -18.57
CA GLU A 400 8.85 13.60 -19.97
C GLU A 400 7.46 12.96 -20.06
N ALA A 401 7.14 11.95 -19.23
CA ALA A 401 5.83 11.35 -19.16
C ALA A 401 4.75 12.38 -18.72
N VAL A 402 5.07 13.22 -17.72
CA VAL A 402 4.19 14.32 -17.27
C VAL A 402 3.98 15.34 -18.40
N ARG A 403 5.04 15.71 -19.13
CA ARG A 403 4.92 16.60 -20.29
C ARG A 403 3.94 16.07 -21.35
N ARG A 404 3.89 14.74 -21.51
CA ARG A 404 3.02 14.04 -22.47
C ARG A 404 1.60 13.74 -21.92
N GLY A 405 1.33 14.05 -20.64
CA GLY A 405 0.01 13.88 -20.04
C GLY A 405 -0.20 12.62 -19.21
N LEU A 406 0.87 11.94 -18.77
CA LEU A 406 0.81 10.84 -17.82
C LEU A 406 1.46 11.25 -16.50
N PHE A 407 0.65 11.36 -15.44
CA PHE A 407 1.13 11.64 -14.09
C PHE A 407 1.17 10.36 -13.29
N SER A 408 2.36 10.01 -12.75
CA SER A 408 2.54 8.85 -11.90
C SER A 408 3.71 9.09 -10.93
N ARG A 409 4.44 8.04 -10.54
CA ARG A 409 5.55 8.15 -9.58
C ARG A 409 6.72 7.26 -9.97
N MET A 410 7.91 7.69 -9.54
CA MET A 410 9.13 6.88 -9.60
C MET A 410 9.57 6.45 -8.19
N LYS A 411 10.15 5.25 -8.10
CA LYS A 411 11.01 4.85 -7.00
C LYS A 411 12.42 4.66 -7.57
N ALA A 412 13.30 5.61 -7.34
CA ALA A 412 14.58 5.72 -8.05
C ALA A 412 14.36 5.64 -9.58
N ASP A 413 14.90 4.63 -10.26
CA ASP A 413 14.74 4.41 -11.69
C ASP A 413 13.63 3.40 -12.05
N THR A 414 12.69 3.15 -11.13
CA THR A 414 11.52 2.28 -11.36
C THR A 414 10.27 3.12 -11.55
N TYR A 415 9.65 3.06 -12.73
CA TYR A 415 8.37 3.72 -13.03
C TYR A 415 7.21 2.88 -12.53
N LEU A 416 6.30 3.48 -11.77
CA LEU A 416 5.18 2.79 -11.13
C LEU A 416 3.87 3.15 -11.82
N LEU A 417 3.03 2.15 -12.06
CA LEU A 417 1.68 2.31 -12.62
C LEU A 417 0.67 1.53 -11.79
N ALA A 418 -0.34 2.22 -11.30
CA ALA A 418 -1.49 1.65 -10.61
C ALA A 418 -2.71 2.56 -10.79
N PRO A 419 -3.21 2.75 -11.99
CA PRO A 419 -4.35 3.62 -12.25
C PRO A 419 -5.62 3.13 -11.55
N ALA A 420 -6.67 3.95 -11.55
CA ALA A 420 -7.98 3.54 -11.06
C ALA A 420 -8.53 2.35 -11.86
N ALA A 421 -9.30 1.46 -11.20
CA ALA A 421 -9.89 0.29 -11.86
C ALA A 421 -10.82 0.65 -13.03
N VAL A 422 -11.41 1.84 -12.95
CA VAL A 422 -12.30 2.39 -13.99
C VAL A 422 -11.58 3.03 -15.18
N ILE A 423 -10.24 2.97 -15.22
CA ILE A 423 -9.49 3.43 -16.41
C ILE A 423 -10.01 2.75 -17.67
N THR A 424 -10.20 3.53 -18.73
CA THR A 424 -10.63 2.98 -20.03
C THR A 424 -9.46 2.29 -20.75
N GLU A 425 -9.76 1.38 -21.66
CA GLU A 425 -8.74 0.72 -22.46
C GLU A 425 -7.89 1.72 -23.26
N ASN A 426 -8.54 2.74 -23.86
CA ASN A 426 -7.84 3.80 -24.59
C ASN A 426 -6.88 4.60 -23.70
N GLN A 427 -7.27 4.90 -22.46
CA GLN A 427 -6.40 5.58 -21.50
C GLN A 427 -5.22 4.69 -21.07
N LEU A 428 -5.47 3.39 -20.94
CA LEU A 428 -4.45 2.41 -20.60
C LEU A 428 -3.42 2.27 -21.72
N ASP A 429 -3.87 2.10 -22.97
CA ASP A 429 -3.02 2.05 -24.16
C ASP A 429 -2.23 3.35 -24.31
N ARG A 430 -2.89 4.51 -24.11
CA ARG A 430 -2.23 5.81 -24.13
C ARG A 430 -1.16 5.95 -23.05
N SER A 431 -1.36 5.37 -21.86
CA SER A 431 -0.35 5.37 -20.80
C SER A 431 0.91 4.59 -21.21
N VAL A 432 0.75 3.46 -21.88
CA VAL A 432 1.85 2.67 -22.42
C VAL A 432 2.60 3.44 -23.51
N GLU A 433 1.88 4.04 -24.47
CA GLU A 433 2.49 4.88 -25.52
C GLU A 433 3.32 6.03 -24.93
N ILE A 434 2.75 6.75 -23.97
CA ILE A 434 3.43 7.88 -23.31
C ILE A 434 4.70 7.40 -22.60
N LEU A 435 4.61 6.32 -21.82
CA LEU A 435 5.77 5.81 -21.09
C LEU A 435 6.86 5.31 -22.03
N THR A 436 6.49 4.58 -23.07
CA THR A 436 7.41 4.09 -24.11
C THR A 436 8.15 5.25 -24.78
N ALA A 437 7.40 6.25 -25.27
CA ALA A 437 8.01 7.43 -25.91
C ALA A 437 8.87 8.25 -24.93
N SER A 438 8.54 8.27 -23.65
CA SER A 438 9.32 8.97 -22.62
C SER A 438 10.66 8.26 -22.34
N ILE A 439 10.65 6.94 -22.27
CA ILE A 439 11.86 6.13 -22.08
C ILE A 439 12.76 6.28 -23.33
N GLN A 440 12.22 6.15 -24.53
CA GLN A 440 12.95 6.34 -25.78
C GLN A 440 13.55 7.75 -25.93
N THR A 441 12.82 8.80 -25.49
CA THR A 441 13.34 10.17 -25.53
C THR A 441 14.53 10.38 -24.61
N VAL A 442 14.56 9.70 -23.46
CA VAL A 442 15.59 9.89 -22.43
C VAL A 442 16.78 8.95 -22.59
N LEU A 443 16.55 7.75 -23.11
CA LEU A 443 17.54 6.66 -23.15
C LEU A 443 17.87 6.16 -24.56
N GLY A 444 17.16 6.61 -25.59
CA GLY A 444 17.35 6.20 -27.00
C GLY A 444 16.45 5.03 -27.29
#